data_c818aba22493722d4da0f943d3350fbd
#
_entry.id   c818aba22493722d4da0f943d3350fbd
#
_cell.length_a   1.000
_cell.length_b   1.000
_cell.length_c   1.000
_cell.angle_alpha   90.00
_cell.angle_beta   90.00
_cell.angle_gamma   90.00
#
_symmetry.space_group_name_H-M   'P 1'
#
loop_
_entity.id
_entity.type
_entity.pdbx_description
1 polymer ?
#
loop_
_entity_poly.entity_id
_entity_poly.type
_entity_poly.pdbx_seq_one_letter_code
_entity_poly.pdbx_strand_id
1 'polypeptide(L)' 'MHYIPDLQNNVFRNVMARHPGAAQSKWSRLTPNDFASATTEEKLIDCIERRYHLGHEAAVSDVEIWARSQR' A
#
# COMPACT_ATOMS: atom_id res chain seq x y z
N MET A 1 1.82 -24.20 -3.35
CA MET A 1 1.24 -23.21 -2.45
C MET A 1 0.23 -22.36 -3.19
N HIS A 2 -0.88 -22.05 -2.57
CA HIS A 2 -1.93 -21.25 -3.20
C HIS A 2 -1.81 -19.80 -2.79
N TYR A 3 -1.84 -18.94 -3.78
CA TYR A 3 -1.94 -17.52 -3.55
C TYR A 3 -3.42 -17.15 -3.35
N ILE A 4 -3.74 -16.45 -2.29
CA ILE A 4 -5.11 -16.04 -1.98
C ILE A 4 -5.16 -14.52 -1.97
N PRO A 5 -5.47 -13.90 -3.12
CA PRO A 5 -5.46 -12.44 -3.23
C PRO A 5 -6.42 -11.75 -2.27
N ASP A 6 -7.59 -12.35 -2.05
CA ASP A 6 -8.59 -11.77 -1.17
C ASP A 6 -8.10 -11.67 0.27
N LEU A 7 -7.37 -12.70 0.71
CA LEU A 7 -6.80 -12.70 2.06
C LEU A 7 -5.75 -11.62 2.22
N GLN A 8 -4.89 -11.47 1.21
CA GLN A 8 -3.87 -10.41 1.24
C GLN A 8 -4.50 -9.02 1.23
N ASN A 9 -5.53 -8.83 0.41
CA ASN A 9 -6.24 -7.57 0.36
C ASN A 9 -6.90 -7.25 1.70
N ASN A 10 -7.43 -8.25 2.40
CA ASN A 10 -8.01 -8.06 3.72
C ASN A 10 -6.98 -7.61 4.74
N VAL A 11 -5.80 -8.21 4.73
CA VAL A 11 -4.71 -7.80 5.61
C VAL A 11 -4.32 -6.36 5.32
N PHE A 12 -4.14 -6.03 4.05
CA PHE A 12 -3.81 -4.68 3.64
C PHE A 12 -4.86 -3.67 4.09
N ARG A 13 -6.14 -3.96 3.87
CA ARG A 13 -7.24 -3.07 4.26
C ARG A 13 -7.26 -2.85 5.76
N ASN A 14 -7.03 -3.90 6.54
CA ASN A 14 -7.01 -3.79 8.00
C ASN A 14 -5.89 -2.88 8.45
N VAL A 15 -4.70 -3.04 7.86
CA VAL A 15 -3.57 -2.20 8.20
C VAL A 15 -3.87 -0.73 7.84
N MET A 16 -4.40 -0.49 6.66
CA MET A 16 -4.74 0.87 6.22
C MET A 16 -5.81 1.50 7.11
N ALA A 17 -6.81 0.72 7.50
CA ALA A 17 -7.88 1.22 8.36
C ALA A 17 -7.38 1.59 9.74
N ARG A 18 -6.43 0.83 10.27
CA ARG A 18 -5.88 1.06 11.61
C ARG A 18 -4.85 2.17 11.65
N HIS A 19 -4.14 2.36 10.55
CA HIS A 19 -2.99 3.26 10.52
C HIS A 19 -3.03 4.23 9.33
N PRO A 20 -4.12 4.97 9.13
CA PRO A 20 -4.21 5.87 7.97
C PRO A 20 -3.17 6.99 8.02
N GLY A 21 -2.90 7.51 9.20
CA GLY A 21 -1.88 8.55 9.37
C GLY A 21 -0.48 8.04 9.06
N ALA A 22 -0.19 6.79 9.42
CA ALA A 22 1.11 6.19 9.15
C ALA A 22 1.35 6.05 7.65
N ALA A 23 0.31 5.67 6.90
CA ALA A 23 0.42 5.55 5.45
C ALA A 23 0.69 6.91 4.80
N GLN A 24 -0.02 7.94 5.23
CA GLN A 24 0.17 9.29 4.72
C GLN A 24 1.57 9.83 5.04
N SER A 25 2.09 9.49 6.21
CA SER A 25 3.44 9.89 6.59
C SER A 25 4.50 9.18 5.77
N LYS A 26 4.30 7.89 5.52
CA LYS A 26 5.23 7.06 4.75
C LYS A 26 5.28 7.53 3.29
N TRP A 27 4.12 7.77 2.70
CA TRP A 27 4.02 8.14 1.29
C TRP A 27 3.44 9.55 1.16
N SER A 28 4.21 10.53 1.61
CA SER A 28 3.74 11.91 1.69
C SER A 28 3.50 12.56 0.33
N ARG A 29 4.02 11.97 -0.74
CA ARG A 29 3.75 12.47 -2.10
C ARG A 29 2.39 12.04 -2.64
N LEU A 30 1.78 11.03 -2.02
CA LEU A 30 0.43 10.64 -2.39
C LEU A 30 -0.56 11.62 -1.77
N THR A 31 -1.57 12.01 -2.57
CA THR A 31 -2.62 12.90 -2.09
C THR A 31 -3.68 12.08 -1.34
N PRO A 32 -4.52 12.73 -0.50
CA PRO A 32 -5.66 12.03 0.10
C PRO A 32 -6.54 11.35 -0.94
N ASN A 33 -6.65 11.94 -2.13
CA ASN A 33 -7.42 11.36 -3.22
C ASN A 33 -6.80 10.07 -3.73
N ASP A 34 -5.46 10.02 -3.79
CA ASP A 34 -4.75 8.79 -4.16
C ASP A 34 -5.06 7.68 -3.17
N PHE A 35 -5.05 7.97 -1.88
CA PHE A 35 -5.37 6.97 -0.86
C PHE A 35 -6.82 6.52 -0.94
N ALA A 36 -7.74 7.44 -1.21
CA ALA A 36 -9.15 7.09 -1.38
C ALA A 36 -9.37 6.15 -2.57
N SER A 37 -8.59 6.33 -3.63
CA SER A 37 -8.66 5.49 -4.83
C SER A 37 -7.95 4.15 -4.66
N ALA A 38 -6.99 4.07 -3.74
CA ALA A 38 -6.17 2.87 -3.54
C ALA A 38 -6.91 1.87 -2.64
N THR A 39 -7.97 1.28 -3.17
CA THR A 39 -8.79 0.34 -2.42
C THR A 39 -8.20 -1.06 -2.34
N THR A 40 -7.15 -1.34 -3.10
CA THR A 40 -6.43 -2.60 -3.04
C THR A 40 -4.94 -2.32 -2.95
N GLU A 41 -4.18 -3.34 -2.54
CA GLU A 41 -2.73 -3.25 -2.48
C GLU A 41 -2.14 -2.92 -3.85
N GLU A 42 -2.67 -3.54 -4.91
CA GLU A 42 -2.19 -3.30 -6.26
C GLU A 42 -2.37 -1.85 -6.69
N LYS A 43 -3.49 -1.25 -6.33
CA LYS A 43 -3.75 0.16 -6.66
C LYS A 43 -2.82 1.09 -5.93
N LEU A 44 -2.51 0.78 -4.67
CA LEU A 44 -1.55 1.58 -3.91
C LEU A 44 -0.15 1.45 -4.52
N ILE A 45 0.25 0.24 -4.88
CA ILE A 45 1.55 0.00 -5.53
C ILE A 45 1.65 0.82 -6.81
N ASP A 46 0.60 0.81 -7.62
CA ASP A 46 0.57 1.59 -8.85
C ASP A 46 0.75 3.09 -8.60
N CYS A 47 0.07 3.62 -7.59
CA CYS A 47 0.23 5.02 -7.21
C CYS A 47 1.65 5.34 -6.77
N ILE A 48 2.26 4.46 -5.99
CA ILE A 48 3.63 4.64 -5.52
C ILE A 48 4.61 4.63 -6.69
N GLU A 49 4.43 3.71 -7.63
CA GLU A 49 5.27 3.66 -8.83
C GLU A 49 5.25 4.98 -9.57
N ARG A 50 4.08 5.55 -9.75
CA ARG A 50 3.92 6.80 -10.50
C ARG A 50 4.44 8.01 -9.75
N ARG A 51 4.14 8.11 -8.46
CA ARG A 51 4.51 9.30 -7.67
C ARG A 51 5.98 9.35 -7.30
N TYR A 52 6.60 8.18 -7.12
CA TYR A 52 7.99 8.11 -6.70
C TYR A 52 8.93 7.62 -7.80
N HIS A 53 8.38 7.34 -8.99
CA HIS A 53 9.17 6.84 -10.13
C HIS A 53 9.96 5.58 -9.79
N LEU A 54 9.30 4.65 -9.10
CA LEU A 54 9.89 3.39 -8.71
C LEU A 54 9.47 2.27 -9.66
N GLY A 55 10.35 1.27 -9.79
CA GLY A 55 9.98 0.05 -10.47
C GLY A 55 8.97 -0.73 -9.64
N HIS A 56 8.27 -1.67 -10.30
CA HIS A 56 7.22 -2.45 -9.66
C HIS A 56 7.73 -3.21 -8.44
N GLU A 57 8.86 -3.89 -8.56
CA GLU A 57 9.42 -4.69 -7.45
C GLU A 57 9.76 -3.83 -6.25
N ALA A 58 10.33 -2.65 -6.49
CA ALA A 58 10.67 -1.74 -5.41
C ALA A 58 9.42 -1.24 -4.69
N ALA A 59 8.37 -0.92 -5.45
CA ALA A 59 7.11 -0.47 -4.86
C ALA A 59 6.44 -1.57 -4.06
N VAL A 60 6.41 -2.79 -4.58
CA VAL A 60 5.85 -3.95 -3.87
C VAL A 60 6.59 -4.18 -2.56
N SER A 61 7.91 -4.17 -2.61
CA SER A 61 8.73 -4.37 -1.41
C SER A 61 8.46 -3.31 -0.37
N ASP A 62 8.34 -2.07 -0.78
CA ASP A 62 8.10 -0.94 0.12
C ASP A 62 6.76 -1.11 0.85
N VAL A 63 5.72 -1.47 0.13
CA VAL A 63 4.40 -1.69 0.71
C VAL A 63 4.41 -2.88 1.67
N GLU A 64 5.04 -3.97 1.29
CA GLU A 64 5.10 -5.17 2.12
C GLU A 64 5.85 -4.91 3.43
N ILE A 65 6.98 -4.23 3.35
CA ILE A 65 7.77 -3.91 4.53
C ILE A 65 6.97 -3.01 5.46
N TRP A 66 6.33 -1.98 4.90
CA TRP A 66 5.50 -1.08 5.70
C TRP A 66 4.36 -1.80 6.39
N ALA A 67 3.64 -2.66 5.65
CA ALA A 67 2.50 -3.38 6.22
C ALA A 67 2.91 -4.29 7.37
N ARG A 68 4.07 -4.93 7.26
CA ARG A 68 4.60 -5.77 8.33
C ARG A 68 4.99 -4.97 9.55
N SER A 69 5.53 -3.78 9.35
CA SER A 69 5.98 -2.94 10.46
C SER A 69 4.82 -2.33 11.25
N GLN A 70 3.61 -2.36 10.71
CA GLN A 70 2.43 -1.80 11.37
C GLN A 70 1.66 -2.79 12.23
N ARG A 71 2.17 -3.97 12.41
CA ARG A 71 1.50 -4.97 13.24
C ARG A 71 1.53 -4.65 14.71
#